data_69f8e27220de99f14323990888bb6f6d
#
_entry.id   69f8e27220de99f14323990888bb6f6d
#
_cell.length_a   1.000
_cell.length_b   1.000
_cell.length_c   1.000
_cell.angle_alpha   90.00
_cell.angle_beta   90.00
_cell.angle_gamma   90.00
#
_symmetry.space_group_name_H-M   'P 1'
#
loop_
_entity.id
_entity.type
_entity.pdbx_description
1 polymer ?
#
loop_
_entity_poly.entity_id
_entity_poly.type
_entity_poly.pdbx_seq_one_letter_code
_entity_poly.pdbx_strand_id
1 'polypeptide(L)'
;MEGADCRQTVTQGQTVVCGMEINMELQILHAIQGIHQEWLTEILRFFTTIGESGLVWIGIAIVLTCIPKTRKCGLTMMIAMAITYLVGNLFLKNVIARPRPCAVDNSVILKIPFPSEYSFPSGHSSNGFAGAVTIFCYYRKAGLLSLLMAALIAFSRLYFFVHYPTDILGGILLGTLDALLAVYLVKRLENRADAQSATDADKSEHVQEK
;
A
#
# COMPACT_ATOMS: atom_id res chain seq x y z
N MET A 1 37.85 -16.36 -17.94
CA MET A 1 36.77 -17.34 -17.80
C MET A 1 35.56 -16.49 -17.49
N GLU A 2 35.03 -16.11 -18.46
CA GLU A 2 33.84 -16.27 -19.32
C GLU A 2 32.59 -15.80 -18.62
N GLY A 3 32.19 -14.59 -19.05
CA GLY A 3 30.95 -13.95 -18.72
C GLY A 3 29.78 -14.71 -19.34
N ALA A 4 28.80 -15.05 -18.53
CA ALA A 4 27.51 -15.54 -19.01
C ALA A 4 26.74 -14.39 -19.67
N ASP A 5 26.67 -14.42 -21.00
CA ASP A 5 25.86 -13.56 -21.87
C ASP A 5 24.38 -13.93 -21.66
N CYS A 6 23.68 -13.14 -20.87
CA CYS A 6 22.23 -13.29 -20.66
C CYS A 6 21.47 -12.56 -21.77
N ARG A 7 21.60 -13.03 -23.01
CA ARG A 7 20.71 -12.65 -24.12
C ARG A 7 19.42 -13.44 -24.04
N GLN A 8 18.47 -12.97 -23.29
CA GLN A 8 17.09 -13.42 -23.46
C GLN A 8 16.48 -12.74 -24.70
N THR A 9 16.05 -13.54 -25.62
CA THR A 9 15.30 -13.19 -26.82
C THR A 9 13.94 -12.60 -26.43
N VAL A 10 13.86 -11.27 -26.31
CA VAL A 10 12.61 -10.54 -26.23
C VAL A 10 12.29 -10.03 -27.62
N THR A 11 11.07 -10.29 -28.10
CA THR A 11 10.58 -9.81 -29.41
C THR A 11 10.75 -8.29 -29.49
N GLN A 12 11.39 -7.82 -30.57
CA GLN A 12 11.84 -6.42 -30.76
C GLN A 12 10.80 -5.32 -30.46
N GLY A 13 9.49 -5.60 -30.59
CA GLY A 13 8.43 -4.64 -30.30
C GLY A 13 8.19 -4.36 -28.79
N GLN A 14 8.27 -5.38 -27.95
CA GLN A 14 8.06 -5.22 -26.50
C GLN A 14 9.26 -4.54 -25.78
N THR A 15 10.46 -4.73 -26.28
CA THR A 15 11.67 -4.13 -25.71
C THR A 15 11.72 -2.61 -25.90
N VAL A 16 11.25 -2.11 -27.05
CA VAL A 16 11.24 -0.67 -27.35
C VAL A 16 10.22 0.08 -26.49
N VAL A 17 9.02 -0.45 -26.32
CA VAL A 17 7.97 0.17 -25.48
C VAL A 17 8.40 0.16 -24.01
N CYS A 18 8.91 -0.97 -23.50
CA CYS A 18 9.37 -1.07 -22.12
C CYS A 18 10.56 -0.15 -21.82
N GLY A 19 11.51 -0.03 -22.75
CA GLY A 19 12.66 0.88 -22.61
C GLY A 19 12.28 2.35 -22.64
N MET A 20 11.24 2.72 -23.41
CA MET A 20 10.76 4.11 -23.49
C MET A 20 9.97 4.50 -22.23
N GLU A 21 9.17 3.61 -21.66
CA GLU A 21 8.43 3.84 -20.41
C GLU A 21 9.39 3.97 -19.22
N ILE A 22 10.38 3.10 -19.08
CA ILE A 22 11.41 3.18 -18.04
C ILE A 22 12.17 4.51 -18.15
N ASN A 23 12.52 4.95 -19.35
CA ASN A 23 13.20 6.23 -19.55
C ASN A 23 12.32 7.42 -19.11
N MET A 24 11.02 7.42 -19.39
CA MET A 24 10.10 8.49 -18.94
C MET A 24 10.00 8.52 -17.40
N GLU A 25 9.84 7.38 -16.77
CA GLU A 25 9.74 7.31 -15.30
C GLU A 25 11.03 7.78 -14.62
N LEU A 26 12.21 7.39 -15.16
CA LEU A 26 13.50 7.88 -14.67
C LEU A 26 13.64 9.40 -14.86
N GLN A 27 13.20 9.96 -15.98
CA GLN A 27 13.18 11.42 -16.19
C GLN A 27 12.33 12.15 -15.13
N ILE A 28 11.15 11.61 -14.80
CA ILE A 28 10.31 12.16 -13.72
C ILE A 28 11.05 12.10 -12.39
N LEU A 29 11.70 10.98 -12.08
CA LEU A 29 12.46 10.81 -10.85
C LEU A 29 13.66 11.77 -10.79
N HIS A 30 14.39 11.97 -11.89
CA HIS A 30 15.48 12.96 -11.98
C HIS A 30 14.97 14.39 -11.81
N ALA A 31 13.80 14.73 -12.37
CA ALA A 31 13.19 16.03 -12.15
C ALA A 31 12.86 16.25 -10.66
N ILE A 32 12.39 15.21 -9.95
CA ILE A 32 12.17 15.24 -8.50
C ILE A 32 13.50 15.42 -7.73
N GLN A 33 14.63 14.85 -8.21
CA GLN A 33 15.94 15.10 -7.59
C GLN A 33 16.32 16.60 -7.63
N GLY A 34 15.87 17.34 -8.64
CA GLY A 34 16.13 18.77 -8.77
C GLY A 34 15.50 19.66 -7.68
N ILE A 35 14.50 19.16 -6.96
CA ILE A 35 13.86 19.87 -5.83
C ILE A 35 14.43 19.47 -4.47
N HIS A 36 15.53 18.71 -4.42
CA HIS A 36 16.16 18.30 -3.17
C HIS A 36 16.69 19.51 -2.39
N GLN A 37 16.18 19.64 -1.15
CA GLN A 37 16.63 20.62 -0.15
C GLN A 37 16.75 19.93 1.22
N GLU A 38 17.65 20.35 2.06
CA GLU A 38 17.92 19.68 3.36
C GLU A 38 16.66 19.60 4.23
N TRP A 39 15.97 20.71 4.41
CA TRP A 39 14.74 20.75 5.22
C TRP A 39 13.65 19.81 4.69
N LEU A 40 13.47 19.76 3.37
CA LEU A 40 12.48 18.87 2.74
C LEU A 40 12.90 17.41 2.86
N THR A 41 14.19 17.13 2.74
CA THR A 41 14.74 15.79 2.91
C THR A 41 14.48 15.26 4.32
N GLU A 42 14.67 16.07 5.37
CA GLU A 42 14.42 15.65 6.76
C GLU A 42 12.92 15.40 7.01
N ILE A 43 12.04 16.26 6.51
CA ILE A 43 10.60 16.06 6.60
C ILE A 43 10.18 14.75 5.91
N LEU A 44 10.62 14.53 4.66
CA LEU A 44 10.26 13.33 3.92
C LEU A 44 10.93 12.07 4.47
N ARG A 45 12.12 12.21 5.08
CA ARG A 45 12.75 11.11 5.81
C ARG A 45 11.91 10.69 7.02
N PHE A 46 11.37 11.62 7.76
CA PHE A 46 10.44 11.33 8.85
C PHE A 46 9.22 10.54 8.32
N PHE A 47 8.56 11.02 7.26
CA PHE A 47 7.40 10.33 6.69
C PHE A 47 7.74 8.93 6.14
N THR A 48 8.87 8.75 5.45
CA THR A 48 9.26 7.43 4.96
C THR A 48 9.58 6.46 6.10
N THR A 49 10.20 6.94 7.18
CA THR A 49 10.56 6.11 8.34
C THR A 49 9.32 5.65 9.11
N ILE A 50 8.36 6.54 9.39
CA ILE A 50 7.12 6.13 10.06
C ILE A 50 6.26 5.21 9.19
N GLY A 51 6.37 5.34 7.86
CA GLY A 51 5.69 4.47 6.89
C GLY A 51 6.36 3.10 6.69
N GLU A 52 7.55 2.88 7.27
CA GLU A 52 8.32 1.66 7.06
C GLU A 52 7.54 0.43 7.55
N SER A 53 7.52 -0.61 6.70
CA SER A 53 6.80 -1.87 6.96
C SER A 53 5.32 -1.71 7.34
N GLY A 54 4.73 -0.52 7.13
CA GLY A 54 3.35 -0.25 7.53
C GLY A 54 3.14 -0.13 9.04
N LEU A 55 4.20 -0.03 9.85
CA LEU A 55 4.14 -0.09 11.32
C LEU A 55 3.23 1.00 11.93
N VAL A 56 3.27 2.22 11.40
CA VAL A 56 2.38 3.30 11.88
C VAL A 56 0.91 2.92 11.69
N TRP A 57 0.58 2.29 10.55
CA TRP A 57 -0.79 1.89 10.24
C TRP A 57 -1.24 0.71 11.11
N ILE A 58 -0.35 -0.25 11.38
CA ILE A 58 -0.60 -1.34 12.32
C ILE A 58 -0.84 -0.79 13.72
N GLY A 59 -0.01 0.15 14.18
CA GLY A 59 -0.21 0.82 15.48
C GLY A 59 -1.55 1.53 15.57
N ILE A 60 -1.94 2.30 14.55
CA ILE A 60 -3.25 2.95 14.47
C ILE A 60 -4.37 1.91 14.50
N ALA A 61 -4.27 0.81 13.73
CA ALA A 61 -5.27 -0.25 13.72
C ALA A 61 -5.46 -0.90 15.08
N ILE A 62 -4.36 -1.16 15.82
CA ILE A 62 -4.39 -1.71 17.18
C ILE A 62 -5.11 -0.72 18.13
N VAL A 63 -4.71 0.55 18.12
CA VAL A 63 -5.35 1.58 18.98
C VAL A 63 -6.85 1.69 18.69
N LEU A 64 -7.24 1.75 17.41
CA LEU A 64 -8.65 1.79 17.01
C LEU A 64 -9.41 0.52 17.45
N THR A 65 -8.77 -0.64 17.45
CA THR A 65 -9.38 -1.91 17.89
C THR A 65 -9.60 -1.94 19.41
N CYS A 66 -8.70 -1.35 20.20
CA CYS A 66 -8.81 -1.29 21.65
C CYS A 66 -9.94 -0.36 22.12
N ILE A 67 -10.33 0.63 21.34
CA ILE A 67 -11.40 1.59 21.69
C ILE A 67 -12.75 1.05 21.22
N PRO A 68 -13.74 0.80 22.10
CA PRO A 68 -15.02 0.18 21.73
C PRO A 68 -15.74 0.87 20.57
N LYS A 69 -15.72 2.22 20.53
CA LYS A 69 -16.39 3.01 19.49
C LYS A 69 -15.76 2.89 18.10
N THR A 70 -14.47 2.58 18.01
CA THR A 70 -13.70 2.50 16.76
C THR A 70 -13.25 1.09 16.42
N ARG A 71 -13.58 0.10 17.27
CA ARG A 71 -13.13 -1.30 17.15
C ARG A 71 -13.40 -1.88 15.76
N LYS A 72 -14.57 -1.64 15.20
CA LYS A 72 -14.92 -2.14 13.85
C LYS A 72 -13.97 -1.58 12.79
N CYS A 73 -13.66 -0.29 12.83
CA CYS A 73 -12.70 0.33 11.93
C CYS A 73 -11.32 -0.29 12.08
N GLY A 74 -10.83 -0.46 13.31
CA GLY A 74 -9.53 -1.08 13.59
C GLY A 74 -9.42 -2.51 13.06
N LEU A 75 -10.42 -3.35 13.34
CA LEU A 75 -10.47 -4.73 12.82
C LEU A 75 -10.51 -4.78 11.30
N THR A 76 -11.35 -3.93 10.68
CA THR A 76 -11.42 -3.84 9.21
C THR A 76 -10.08 -3.41 8.62
N MET A 77 -9.40 -2.46 9.25
CA MET A 77 -8.08 -1.99 8.83
C MET A 77 -7.02 -3.10 8.93
N MET A 78 -7.05 -3.92 9.99
CA MET A 78 -6.15 -5.08 10.11
C MET A 78 -6.40 -6.10 8.98
N ILE A 79 -7.66 -6.37 8.66
CA ILE A 79 -8.04 -7.25 7.54
C ILE A 79 -7.53 -6.69 6.21
N ALA A 80 -7.76 -5.39 5.95
CA ALA A 80 -7.29 -4.73 4.73
C ALA A 80 -5.77 -4.85 4.58
N MET A 81 -5.02 -4.55 5.64
CA MET A 81 -3.56 -4.65 5.64
C MET A 81 -3.05 -6.08 5.47
N ALA A 82 -3.73 -7.06 6.06
CA ALA A 82 -3.39 -8.47 5.86
C ALA A 82 -3.57 -8.89 4.39
N ILE A 83 -4.68 -8.48 3.75
CA ILE A 83 -4.92 -8.73 2.31
C ILE A 83 -3.82 -8.05 1.48
N THR A 84 -3.52 -6.78 1.76
CA THR A 84 -2.46 -6.01 1.07
C THR A 84 -1.10 -6.68 1.20
N TYR A 85 -0.76 -7.19 2.37
CA TYR A 85 0.50 -7.91 2.58
C TYR A 85 0.56 -9.22 1.76
N LEU A 86 -0.51 -10.02 1.79
CA LEU A 86 -0.58 -11.29 1.05
C LEU A 86 -0.53 -11.05 -0.46
N VAL A 87 -1.35 -10.14 -0.98
CA VAL A 87 -1.45 -9.88 -2.42
C VAL A 87 -0.26 -9.06 -2.92
N GLY A 88 0.10 -7.99 -2.23
CA GLY A 88 1.16 -7.07 -2.65
C GLY A 88 2.56 -7.64 -2.40
N ASN A 89 2.87 -7.94 -1.14
CA ASN A 89 4.25 -8.29 -0.76
C ASN A 89 4.61 -9.76 -1.06
N LEU A 90 3.70 -10.71 -0.78
CA LEU A 90 4.01 -12.12 -1.00
C LEU A 90 3.76 -12.56 -2.44
N PHE A 91 2.73 -12.06 -3.11
CA PHE A 91 2.38 -12.50 -4.46
C PHE A 91 2.92 -11.56 -5.54
N LEU A 92 2.42 -10.33 -5.65
CA LEU A 92 2.75 -9.44 -6.78
C LEU A 92 4.23 -9.07 -6.85
N LYS A 93 4.88 -8.79 -5.73
CA LYS A 93 6.32 -8.47 -5.71
C LYS A 93 7.17 -9.57 -6.31
N ASN A 94 6.89 -10.82 -5.96
CA ASN A 94 7.67 -11.96 -6.43
C ASN A 94 7.34 -12.36 -7.87
N VAL A 95 6.09 -12.17 -8.30
CA VAL A 95 5.67 -12.48 -9.68
C VAL A 95 6.21 -11.46 -10.67
N ILE A 96 6.13 -10.15 -10.34
CA ILE A 96 6.56 -9.08 -11.25
C ILE A 96 8.06 -8.85 -11.17
N ALA A 97 8.66 -9.04 -10.00
CA ALA A 97 10.11 -8.98 -9.74
C ALA A 97 10.81 -7.76 -10.36
N ARG A 98 10.14 -6.58 -10.36
CA ARG A 98 10.64 -5.35 -10.98
C ARG A 98 11.87 -4.81 -10.25
N PRO A 99 13.00 -4.56 -10.92
CA PRO A 99 14.15 -3.91 -10.31
C PRO A 99 13.81 -2.47 -9.90
N ARG A 100 14.45 -1.97 -8.84
CA ARG A 100 14.24 -0.59 -8.37
C ARG A 100 14.97 0.43 -9.23
N PRO A 101 14.48 1.70 -9.29
CA PRO A 101 15.19 2.77 -10.01
C PRO A 101 16.65 2.92 -9.55
N CYS A 102 16.88 2.89 -8.24
CA CYS A 102 18.21 2.97 -7.66
C CYS A 102 19.15 1.78 -7.96
N ALA A 103 18.61 0.64 -8.42
CA ALA A 103 19.40 -0.51 -8.88
C ALA A 103 19.71 -0.43 -10.38
N VAL A 104 18.89 0.29 -11.14
CA VAL A 104 19.04 0.46 -12.59
C VAL A 104 19.90 1.68 -12.91
N ASP A 105 19.74 2.75 -12.14
CA ASP A 105 20.47 4.01 -12.31
C ASP A 105 21.25 4.36 -11.04
N ASN A 106 22.55 4.14 -11.09
CA ASN A 106 23.49 4.39 -10.00
C ASN A 106 24.01 5.84 -9.95
N SER A 107 23.50 6.74 -10.80
CA SER A 107 23.93 8.15 -10.83
C SER A 107 23.47 8.95 -9.60
N VAL A 108 22.42 8.46 -8.91
CA VAL A 108 21.82 9.14 -7.75
C VAL A 108 22.34 8.53 -6.44
N ILE A 109 22.90 9.38 -5.57
CA ILE A 109 23.33 8.99 -4.22
C ILE A 109 22.08 8.90 -3.32
N LEU A 110 21.77 7.69 -2.87
CA LEU A 110 20.62 7.47 -1.99
C LEU A 110 20.82 8.13 -0.63
N LYS A 111 19.76 8.79 -0.15
CA LYS A 111 19.71 9.43 1.19
C LYS A 111 19.05 8.55 2.26
N ILE A 112 18.66 7.33 1.89
CA ILE A 112 18.10 6.29 2.76
C ILE A 112 18.78 4.94 2.44
N PRO A 113 18.74 3.94 3.34
CA PRO A 113 19.29 2.61 3.09
C PRO A 113 18.71 1.98 1.82
N PHE A 114 19.56 1.25 1.10
CA PHE A 114 19.16 0.54 -0.12
C PHE A 114 18.12 -0.56 0.22
N PRO A 115 16.92 -0.52 -0.35
CA PRO A 115 15.90 -1.52 -0.06
C PRO A 115 16.21 -2.84 -0.79
N SER A 116 16.14 -3.96 -0.09
CA SER A 116 16.47 -5.29 -0.62
C SER A 116 15.37 -5.95 -1.45
N GLU A 117 14.11 -5.45 -1.34
CA GLU A 117 12.96 -6.06 -2.00
C GLU A 117 12.71 -5.46 -3.39
N TYR A 118 11.93 -6.17 -4.23
CA TYR A 118 11.49 -5.69 -5.53
C TYR A 118 10.66 -4.40 -5.47
N SER A 119 10.58 -3.68 -6.61
CA SER A 119 10.01 -2.34 -6.67
C SER A 119 8.49 -2.33 -6.69
N PHE A 120 7.85 -3.18 -7.50
CA PHE A 120 6.40 -3.16 -7.72
C PHE A 120 5.65 -4.24 -6.93
N PRO A 121 4.51 -3.92 -6.34
CA PRO A 121 4.00 -2.58 -6.04
C PRO A 121 4.72 -1.97 -4.82
N SER A 122 4.58 -0.64 -4.64
CA SER A 122 5.13 0.06 -3.47
C SER A 122 4.40 -0.34 -2.19
N GLY A 123 5.09 -1.05 -1.28
CA GLY A 123 4.52 -1.47 -0.01
C GLY A 123 4.13 -0.31 0.92
N HIS A 124 4.90 0.80 0.91
CA HIS A 124 4.55 2.02 1.65
C HIS A 124 3.24 2.62 1.17
N SER A 125 3.04 2.67 -0.15
CA SER A 125 1.82 3.20 -0.75
C SER A 125 0.63 2.28 -0.50
N SER A 126 0.77 0.96 -0.72
CA SER A 126 -0.34 0.02 -0.56
C SER A 126 -0.81 -0.06 0.89
N ASN A 127 0.10 -0.21 1.87
CA ASN A 127 -0.26 -0.20 3.29
C ASN A 127 -0.84 1.16 3.74
N GLY A 128 -0.26 2.26 3.26
CA GLY A 128 -0.75 3.61 3.53
C GLY A 128 -2.18 3.81 3.08
N PHE A 129 -2.47 3.47 1.84
CA PHE A 129 -3.81 3.65 1.28
C PHE A 129 -4.81 2.61 1.81
N ALA A 130 -4.38 1.37 2.11
CA ALA A 130 -5.24 0.39 2.77
C ALA A 130 -5.72 0.90 4.14
N GLY A 131 -4.83 1.45 4.95
CA GLY A 131 -5.17 2.06 6.24
C GLY A 131 -6.03 3.31 6.09
N ALA A 132 -5.58 4.28 5.30
CA ALA A 132 -6.22 5.57 5.15
C ALA A 132 -7.63 5.49 4.55
N VAL A 133 -7.84 4.67 3.50
CA VAL A 133 -9.15 4.45 2.88
C VAL A 133 -10.09 3.73 3.85
N THR A 134 -9.59 2.76 4.62
CA THR A 134 -10.41 2.13 5.66
C THR A 134 -10.90 3.16 6.66
N ILE A 135 -10.01 4.00 7.22
CA ILE A 135 -10.41 5.07 8.14
C ILE A 135 -11.42 6.02 7.47
N PHE A 136 -11.20 6.38 6.20
CA PHE A 136 -12.10 7.26 5.45
C PHE A 136 -13.51 6.69 5.28
N CYS A 137 -13.66 5.38 5.12
CA CYS A 137 -14.97 4.73 5.02
C CYS A 137 -15.78 4.79 6.33
N TYR A 138 -15.12 4.87 7.49
CA TYR A 138 -15.75 4.96 8.79
C TYR A 138 -15.82 6.41 9.33
N TYR A 139 -14.76 7.20 9.12
CA TYR A 139 -14.58 8.52 9.71
C TYR A 139 -14.01 9.51 8.68
N ARG A 140 -14.87 10.23 7.95
CA ARG A 140 -14.50 11.09 6.82
C ARG A 140 -13.39 12.09 7.14
N LYS A 141 -13.50 12.84 8.25
CA LYS A 141 -12.50 13.89 8.61
C LYS A 141 -11.15 13.27 8.95
N ALA A 142 -11.13 12.25 9.79
CA ALA A 142 -9.89 11.54 10.13
C ALA A 142 -9.30 10.85 8.89
N GLY A 143 -10.14 10.27 8.03
CA GLY A 143 -9.71 9.64 6.79
C GLY A 143 -9.06 10.59 5.80
N LEU A 144 -9.54 11.83 5.66
CA LEU A 144 -8.89 12.85 4.82
C LEU A 144 -7.47 13.16 5.32
N LEU A 145 -7.28 13.31 6.62
CA LEU A 145 -5.95 13.52 7.20
C LEU A 145 -5.05 12.29 7.00
N SER A 146 -5.61 11.09 7.16
CA SER A 146 -4.89 9.83 6.90
C SER A 146 -4.49 9.69 5.44
N LEU A 147 -5.35 10.07 4.50
CA LEU A 147 -5.05 10.07 3.06
C LEU A 147 -3.92 11.06 2.72
N LEU A 148 -3.92 12.24 3.33
CA LEU A 148 -2.81 13.20 3.19
C LEU A 148 -1.49 12.60 3.69
N MET A 149 -1.51 11.95 4.86
CA MET A 149 -0.33 11.27 5.42
C MET A 149 0.15 10.14 4.48
N ALA A 150 -0.77 9.31 3.98
CA ALA A 150 -0.43 8.24 3.04
C ALA A 150 0.17 8.79 1.73
N ALA A 151 -0.35 9.91 1.22
CA ALA A 151 0.18 10.58 0.04
C ALA A 151 1.60 11.15 0.26
N LEU A 152 1.88 11.73 1.42
CA LEU A 152 3.22 12.21 1.78
C LEU A 152 4.22 11.05 1.91
N ILE A 153 3.81 9.93 2.52
CA ILE A 153 4.62 8.72 2.59
C ILE A 153 4.87 8.17 1.17
N ALA A 154 3.87 8.11 0.32
CA ALA A 154 4.00 7.64 -1.06
C ALA A 154 4.92 8.55 -1.88
N PHE A 155 4.78 9.87 -1.78
CA PHE A 155 5.64 10.84 -2.44
C PHE A 155 7.10 10.73 -1.97
N SER A 156 7.34 10.50 -0.68
CA SER A 156 8.69 10.34 -0.16
C SER A 156 9.47 9.21 -0.88
N ARG A 157 8.77 8.18 -1.38
CA ARG A 157 9.42 7.06 -2.09
C ARG A 157 9.93 7.44 -3.47
N LEU A 158 9.24 8.37 -4.16
CA LEU A 158 9.72 8.98 -5.40
C LEU A 158 10.90 9.91 -5.12
N TYR A 159 10.77 10.75 -4.09
CA TYR A 159 11.80 11.67 -3.67
C TYR A 159 13.13 10.99 -3.32
N PHE A 160 13.09 9.83 -2.67
CA PHE A 160 14.27 9.03 -2.34
C PHE A 160 14.74 8.09 -3.46
N PHE A 161 14.16 8.18 -4.67
CA PHE A 161 14.59 7.41 -5.84
C PHE A 161 14.52 5.88 -5.67
N VAL A 162 13.57 5.38 -4.89
CA VAL A 162 13.46 3.94 -4.58
C VAL A 162 12.25 3.24 -5.19
N HIS A 163 11.32 4.00 -5.76
CA HIS A 163 10.16 3.49 -6.50
C HIS A 163 9.87 4.33 -7.73
N TYR A 164 9.36 3.70 -8.78
CA TYR A 164 8.83 4.37 -9.96
C TYR A 164 7.43 4.96 -9.70
N PRO A 165 7.00 5.98 -10.47
CA PRO A 165 5.63 6.49 -10.39
C PRO A 165 4.57 5.42 -10.51
N THR A 166 4.72 4.46 -11.43
CA THR A 166 3.77 3.35 -11.60
C THR A 166 3.75 2.38 -10.42
N ASP A 167 4.86 2.20 -9.67
CA ASP A 167 4.87 1.41 -8.44
C ASP A 167 3.99 2.05 -7.37
N ILE A 168 4.03 3.39 -7.28
CA ILE A 168 3.21 4.17 -6.36
C ILE A 168 1.74 4.04 -6.73
N LEU A 169 1.41 4.27 -8.02
CA LEU A 169 0.03 4.14 -8.51
C LEU A 169 -0.52 2.73 -8.32
N GLY A 170 0.27 1.70 -8.62
CA GLY A 170 -0.08 0.31 -8.37
C GLY A 170 -0.33 0.02 -6.88
N GLY A 171 0.50 0.58 -6.00
CA GLY A 171 0.32 0.49 -4.55
C GLY A 171 -0.96 1.20 -4.06
N ILE A 172 -1.23 2.41 -4.56
CA ILE A 172 -2.46 3.17 -4.25
C ILE A 172 -3.70 2.38 -4.66
N LEU A 173 -3.70 1.86 -5.89
CA LEU A 173 -4.82 1.08 -6.42
C LEU A 173 -5.04 -0.18 -5.58
N LEU A 174 -3.98 -0.97 -5.34
CA LEU A 174 -4.04 -2.18 -4.54
C LEU A 174 -4.59 -1.90 -3.14
N GLY A 175 -3.96 -0.99 -2.38
CA GLY A 175 -4.39 -0.68 -1.02
C GLY A 175 -5.82 -0.14 -0.95
N THR A 176 -6.25 0.65 -1.94
CA THR A 176 -7.63 1.14 -2.03
C THR A 176 -8.62 -0.01 -2.25
N LEU A 177 -8.34 -0.91 -3.19
CA LEU A 177 -9.20 -2.06 -3.47
C LEU A 177 -9.29 -3.01 -2.28
N ASP A 178 -8.17 -3.28 -1.62
CA ASP A 178 -8.10 -4.14 -0.43
C ASP A 178 -8.90 -3.54 0.74
N ALA A 179 -8.81 -2.22 0.95
CA ALA A 179 -9.62 -1.52 1.95
C ALA A 179 -11.12 -1.63 1.66
N LEU A 180 -11.53 -1.39 0.42
CA LEU A 180 -12.93 -1.48 0.01
C LEU A 180 -13.46 -2.92 0.13
N LEU A 181 -12.65 -3.91 -0.24
CA LEU A 181 -12.97 -5.32 -0.07
C LEU A 181 -13.15 -5.68 1.41
N ALA A 182 -12.22 -5.27 2.28
CA ALA A 182 -12.30 -5.53 3.71
C ALA A 182 -13.56 -4.89 4.32
N VAL A 183 -13.87 -3.63 3.96
CA VAL A 183 -15.09 -2.94 4.41
C VAL A 183 -16.34 -3.68 3.94
N TYR A 184 -16.37 -4.12 2.69
CA TYR A 184 -17.49 -4.90 2.14
C TYR A 184 -17.68 -6.23 2.88
N LEU A 185 -16.59 -6.98 3.11
CA LEU A 185 -16.64 -8.28 3.79
C LEU A 185 -17.15 -8.14 5.25
N VAL A 186 -16.62 -7.16 5.98
CA VAL A 186 -17.01 -6.93 7.38
C VAL A 186 -18.49 -6.55 7.46
N LYS A 187 -18.97 -5.61 6.62
CA LYS A 187 -20.39 -5.24 6.58
C LYS A 187 -21.30 -6.41 6.21
N ARG A 188 -20.86 -7.25 5.27
CA ARG A 188 -21.63 -8.43 4.86
C ARG A 188 -21.75 -9.47 5.98
N LEU A 189 -20.67 -9.66 6.77
CA LEU A 189 -20.69 -10.56 7.92
C LEU A 189 -21.61 -10.05 9.03
N GLU A 190 -21.58 -8.74 9.32
CA GLU A 190 -22.48 -8.10 10.29
C GLU A 190 -23.95 -8.30 9.90
N ASN A 191 -24.31 -7.96 8.66
CA ASN A 191 -25.68 -8.12 8.18
C ASN A 191 -26.19 -9.58 8.27
N ARG A 192 -25.31 -10.56 8.09
CA ARG A 192 -25.64 -11.98 8.25
C ARG A 192 -25.87 -12.35 9.71
N ALA A 193 -25.01 -11.87 10.61
CA ALA A 193 -25.13 -12.12 12.04
C ALA A 193 -26.44 -11.51 12.59
N ASP A 194 -26.78 -10.30 12.18
CA ASP A 194 -28.04 -9.63 12.58
C ASP A 194 -29.27 -10.40 12.08
N ALA A 195 -29.27 -10.86 10.82
CA ALA A 195 -30.35 -11.66 10.26
C ALA A 195 -30.51 -13.02 10.98
N GLN A 196 -29.41 -13.67 11.34
CA GLN A 196 -29.42 -14.91 12.10
C GLN A 196 -30.03 -14.71 13.49
N SER A 197 -29.60 -13.67 14.20
CA SER A 197 -30.08 -13.32 15.54
C SER A 197 -31.60 -13.03 15.54
N ALA A 198 -32.08 -12.34 14.51
CA ALA A 198 -33.52 -12.08 14.34
C ALA A 198 -34.33 -13.38 14.13
N THR A 199 -33.81 -14.31 13.33
CA THR A 199 -34.45 -15.61 13.09
C THR A 199 -34.49 -16.48 14.35
N ASP A 200 -33.41 -16.46 15.14
CA ASP A 200 -33.32 -17.25 16.37
C ASP A 200 -34.25 -16.67 17.48
N ALA A 201 -34.42 -15.35 17.53
CA ALA A 201 -35.35 -14.69 18.43
C ALA A 201 -36.81 -15.08 18.10
N ASP A 202 -37.24 -15.02 16.82
CA ASP A 202 -38.58 -15.41 16.36
C ASP A 202 -38.89 -16.89 16.70
N LYS A 203 -37.96 -17.80 16.53
CA LYS A 203 -38.10 -19.20 16.89
C LYS A 203 -38.29 -19.41 18.41
N SER A 204 -37.57 -18.61 19.23
CA SER A 204 -37.70 -18.74 20.69
C SER A 204 -39.05 -18.27 21.22
N GLU A 205 -39.67 -17.25 20.63
CA GLU A 205 -41.03 -16.77 20.98
C GLU A 205 -42.08 -17.82 20.63
N HIS A 206 -42.01 -18.43 19.44
CA HIS A 206 -42.95 -19.48 19.04
C HIS A 206 -42.86 -20.77 19.86
N VAL A 207 -41.73 -21.05 20.54
CA VAL A 207 -41.59 -22.22 21.45
C VAL A 207 -42.18 -21.93 22.83
N GLN A 208 -42.26 -20.68 23.29
CA GLN A 208 -42.82 -20.30 24.57
C GLN A 208 -44.36 -20.18 24.58
N GLU A 209 -44.99 -20.03 23.41
CA GLU A 209 -46.45 -19.96 23.25
C GLU A 209 -47.15 -21.33 23.16
N LYS A 210 -46.40 -22.44 23.17
CA LYS A 210 -46.92 -23.82 23.17
C LYS A 210 -46.75 -24.49 24.50
#